data_b523a348d8b0e77a7a2377b86b6c99a7
#
_entry.id   b523a348d8b0e77a7a2377b86b6c99a7
#
_cell.length_a   1.000
_cell.length_b   1.000
_cell.length_c   1.000
_cell.angle_alpha   90.00
_cell.angle_beta   90.00
_cell.angle_gamma   90.00
#
_symmetry.space_group_name_H-M   'P 1'
#
loop_
_entity.id
_entity.type
_entity.pdbx_description
1 polymer ?
#
loop_
_entity_poly.entity_id
_entity_poly.type
_entity_poly.pdbx_seq_one_letter_code
_entity_poly.pdbx_strand_id
1 'polypeptide(L)'
;RQRQMCIRDRHYAGVSFDVGQTLSQRQRTAIYNAARNTGAWGYVEPLSQTPTWVHMDRRYGTPACSGTTAGYPTLRRGSRGCYVMILQDALSTLGYQTGSRIDGVFGARTEEALRGYQRRTSLSVDGVCGCNSWKKISTAVLGVGRTKTTID
;
A
#
# COMPACT_ATOMS: atom_id res chain seq x y z
N ARG A 1 -8.73 2.74 16.18
CA ARG A 1 -7.26 2.84 15.99
C ARG A 1 -6.76 2.08 14.76
N GLN A 2 -7.19 0.84 14.50
CA GLN A 2 -6.77 0.06 13.32
C GLN A 2 -7.21 0.69 11.98
N ARG A 3 -8.41 1.29 11.92
CA ARG A 3 -8.93 1.92 10.71
C ARG A 3 -8.10 3.13 10.26
N GLN A 4 -7.60 3.93 11.21
CA GLN A 4 -6.73 5.09 10.95
C GLN A 4 -5.32 4.69 10.47
N MET A 5 -4.76 3.58 10.94
CA MET A 5 -3.45 3.09 10.48
C MET A 5 -3.48 2.65 9.01
N CYS A 6 -4.53 1.93 8.58
CA CYS A 6 -4.67 1.50 7.18
C CYS A 6 -4.86 2.66 6.20
N ILE A 7 -5.50 3.75 6.62
CA ILE A 7 -5.66 4.96 5.80
C ILE A 7 -4.30 5.66 5.65
N ARG A 8 -3.53 5.82 6.72
CA ARG A 8 -2.19 6.41 6.68
C ARG A 8 -1.26 5.68 5.72
N ASP A 9 -1.17 4.37 5.79
CA ASP A 9 -0.28 3.58 4.94
C ASP A 9 -0.61 3.74 3.45
N ARG A 10 -1.89 3.87 3.11
CA ARG A 10 -2.32 4.09 1.72
C ARG A 10 -2.02 5.50 1.22
N HIS A 11 -2.08 6.52 2.08
CA HIS A 11 -1.67 7.88 1.74
C HIS A 11 -0.16 7.96 1.45
N TYR A 12 0.67 7.34 2.30
CA TYR A 12 2.11 7.25 2.06
C TYR A 12 2.47 6.49 0.79
N ALA A 13 1.66 5.51 0.42
CA ALA A 13 1.82 4.75 -0.80
C ALA A 13 1.34 5.49 -2.06
N GLY A 14 0.77 6.69 -1.94
CA GLY A 14 0.23 7.44 -3.06
C GLY A 14 -1.00 6.80 -3.72
N VAL A 15 -1.71 5.94 -3.01
CA VAL A 15 -2.92 5.25 -3.50
C VAL A 15 -4.19 5.71 -2.81
N SER A 16 -4.08 6.63 -1.87
CA SER A 16 -5.20 7.29 -1.19
C SER A 16 -5.03 8.79 -1.25
N PHE A 17 -6.14 9.49 -1.39
CA PHE A 17 -6.18 10.95 -1.44
C PHE A 17 -7.30 11.49 -0.57
N ASP A 18 -6.99 12.55 0.18
CA ASP A 18 -7.93 13.39 0.89
C ASP A 18 -7.94 14.76 0.22
N VAL A 19 -9.05 15.13 -0.37
CA VAL A 19 -9.19 16.38 -1.12
C VAL A 19 -10.37 17.20 -0.65
N GLY A 20 -10.34 18.49 -0.91
CA GLY A 20 -11.48 19.37 -0.70
C GLY A 20 -11.65 19.89 0.73
N GLN A 21 -10.62 19.84 1.58
CA GLN A 21 -10.66 20.35 2.96
C GLN A 21 -11.05 21.83 3.05
N THR A 22 -10.67 22.62 2.05
CA THR A 22 -10.97 24.07 1.97
C THR A 22 -12.19 24.41 1.12
N LEU A 23 -12.83 23.39 0.53
CA LEU A 23 -13.95 23.56 -0.38
C LEU A 23 -15.30 23.61 0.37
N SER A 24 -16.30 24.21 -0.26
CA SER A 24 -17.68 24.17 0.22
C SER A 24 -18.25 22.74 0.15
N GLN A 25 -19.30 22.49 0.92
CA GLN A 25 -19.99 21.19 0.89
C GLN A 25 -20.49 20.83 -0.52
N ARG A 26 -21.03 21.82 -1.26
CA ARG A 26 -21.47 21.61 -2.65
C ARG A 26 -20.35 21.14 -3.56
N GLN A 27 -19.18 21.73 -3.44
CA GLN A 27 -18.00 21.33 -4.23
C GLN A 27 -17.49 19.95 -3.83
N ARG A 28 -17.45 19.63 -2.52
CA ARG A 28 -17.10 18.29 -2.06
C ARG A 28 -18.08 17.23 -2.56
N THR A 29 -19.38 17.53 -2.55
CA THR A 29 -20.40 16.63 -3.11
C THR A 29 -20.19 16.39 -4.61
N ALA A 30 -19.82 17.42 -5.36
CA ALA A 30 -19.50 17.27 -6.79
C ALA A 30 -18.26 16.37 -7.01
N ILE A 31 -17.19 16.57 -6.23
CA ILE A 31 -16.00 15.73 -6.27
C ILE A 31 -16.34 14.29 -5.90
N TYR A 32 -17.09 14.08 -4.83
CA TYR A 32 -17.51 12.75 -4.40
C TYR A 32 -18.29 12.00 -5.48
N ASN A 33 -19.25 12.65 -6.11
CA ASN A 33 -20.04 12.06 -7.19
C ASN A 33 -19.16 11.77 -8.43
N ALA A 34 -18.28 12.70 -8.80
CA ALA A 34 -17.34 12.50 -9.89
C ALA A 34 -16.42 11.31 -9.61
N ALA A 35 -15.83 11.23 -8.43
CA ALA A 35 -14.95 10.14 -8.03
C ALA A 35 -15.65 8.76 -8.13
N ARG A 36 -16.91 8.68 -7.69
CA ARG A 36 -17.71 7.43 -7.82
C ARG A 36 -18.04 7.06 -9.25
N ASN A 37 -18.34 8.06 -10.06
CA ASN A 37 -18.80 7.82 -11.44
C ASN A 37 -17.68 7.45 -12.41
N THR A 38 -16.44 7.85 -12.12
CA THR A 38 -15.29 7.55 -13.00
C THR A 38 -14.89 6.09 -13.02
N GLY A 39 -15.24 5.31 -11.99
CA GLY A 39 -14.72 3.94 -11.81
C GLY A 39 -13.20 3.85 -11.60
N ALA A 40 -12.50 4.99 -11.49
CA ALA A 40 -11.06 5.06 -11.30
C ALA A 40 -10.62 4.69 -9.88
N TRP A 41 -11.54 4.76 -8.92
CA TRP A 41 -11.29 4.53 -7.50
C TRP A 41 -11.91 3.22 -7.04
N GLY A 42 -11.16 2.43 -6.30
CA GLY A 42 -11.67 1.21 -5.70
C GLY A 42 -12.59 1.47 -4.50
N TYR A 43 -12.47 2.64 -3.89
CA TYR A 43 -13.32 3.08 -2.79
C TYR A 43 -13.38 4.60 -2.73
N VAL A 44 -14.56 5.13 -2.44
CA VAL A 44 -14.80 6.54 -2.12
C VAL A 44 -15.61 6.57 -0.83
N GLU A 45 -15.05 7.16 0.22
CA GLU A 45 -15.68 7.16 1.54
C GLU A 45 -16.94 8.03 1.56
N PRO A 46 -18.06 7.57 2.13
CA PRO A 46 -19.28 8.35 2.22
C PRO A 46 -19.05 9.69 2.93
N LEU A 47 -19.61 10.77 2.39
CA LEU A 47 -19.48 12.14 2.96
C LEU A 47 -20.01 12.24 4.41
N SER A 48 -20.89 11.33 4.82
CA SER A 48 -21.34 11.25 6.21
C SER A 48 -20.22 10.86 7.19
N GLN A 49 -19.16 10.20 6.70
CA GLN A 49 -17.99 9.82 7.50
C GLN A 49 -16.83 10.81 7.35
N THR A 50 -16.80 11.55 6.25
CA THR A 50 -15.78 12.57 5.96
C THR A 50 -16.45 13.90 5.56
N PRO A 51 -17.13 14.58 6.48
CA PRO A 51 -17.97 15.76 6.12
C PRO A 51 -17.14 16.96 5.66
N THR A 52 -15.86 17.02 5.96
CA THR A 52 -14.96 18.14 5.65
C THR A 52 -13.97 17.89 4.53
N TRP A 53 -13.91 16.66 3.99
CA TRP A 53 -13.07 16.28 2.86
C TRP A 53 -13.70 15.12 2.09
N VAL A 54 -13.12 14.78 0.95
CA VAL A 54 -13.46 13.57 0.19
C VAL A 54 -12.27 12.63 0.24
N HIS A 55 -12.46 11.46 0.84
CA HIS A 55 -11.48 10.39 0.84
C HIS A 55 -11.75 9.42 -0.31
N MET A 56 -10.71 9.11 -1.07
CA MET A 56 -10.75 8.12 -2.13
C MET A 56 -9.46 7.30 -2.17
N ASP A 57 -9.57 6.01 -2.44
CA ASP A 57 -8.42 5.14 -2.56
C ASP A 57 -8.55 4.10 -3.68
N ARG A 58 -7.40 3.61 -4.13
CA ARG A 58 -7.29 2.56 -5.14
C ARG A 58 -7.13 1.19 -4.49
N ARG A 59 -8.08 0.80 -3.64
CA ARG A 59 -8.12 -0.57 -3.14
C ARG A 59 -8.69 -1.51 -4.20
N TYR A 60 -7.82 -2.15 -4.95
CA TYR A 60 -8.20 -3.11 -5.96
C TYR A 60 -7.92 -4.53 -5.51
N GLY A 61 -8.87 -5.42 -5.79
CA GLY A 61 -8.74 -6.85 -5.60
C GLY A 61 -9.04 -7.34 -4.18
N THR A 62 -9.04 -8.65 -4.04
CA THR A 62 -9.18 -9.31 -2.75
C THR A 62 -7.92 -9.09 -1.93
N PRO A 63 -8.00 -8.59 -0.69
CA PRO A 63 -6.83 -8.46 0.17
C PRO A 63 -6.12 -9.80 0.33
N ALA A 64 -4.78 -9.79 0.34
CA ALA A 64 -3.99 -10.98 0.59
C ALA A 64 -4.23 -11.57 1.99
N CYS A 65 -4.67 -10.71 2.92
CA CYS A 65 -5.03 -11.08 4.28
C CYS A 65 -6.45 -10.64 4.61
N SER A 66 -7.29 -11.54 5.10
CA SER A 66 -8.52 -11.15 5.76
C SER A 66 -8.20 -10.50 7.11
N GLY A 67 -8.63 -9.26 7.30
CA GLY A 67 -8.74 -8.62 8.62
C GLY A 67 -7.57 -7.81 9.16
N THR A 68 -6.37 -7.79 8.57
CA THR A 68 -5.21 -7.13 9.23
C THR A 68 -4.37 -6.17 8.39
N THR A 69 -4.15 -6.44 7.13
CA THR A 69 -3.48 -5.51 6.21
C THR A 69 -4.46 -5.12 5.13
N ALA A 70 -5.45 -4.36 5.55
CA ALA A 70 -6.57 -3.98 4.72
C ALA A 70 -6.08 -3.38 3.39
N GLY A 71 -6.22 -4.14 2.33
CA GLY A 71 -6.07 -3.68 0.96
C GLY A 71 -4.77 -4.03 0.25
N TYR A 72 -3.78 -4.66 0.89
CA TYR A 72 -2.60 -5.16 0.16
C TYR A 72 -2.94 -6.44 -0.61
N PRO A 73 -2.88 -6.42 -1.95
CA PRO A 73 -3.21 -7.60 -2.76
C PRO A 73 -2.05 -8.61 -2.74
N THR A 74 -2.34 -9.83 -3.14
CA THR A 74 -1.30 -10.81 -3.47
C THR A 74 -0.57 -10.35 -4.73
N LEU A 75 0.77 -10.27 -4.66
CA LEU A 75 1.63 -9.90 -5.77
C LEU A 75 2.52 -11.07 -6.18
N ARG A 76 2.69 -11.21 -7.49
CA ARG A 76 3.54 -12.24 -8.10
C ARG A 76 4.12 -11.71 -9.40
N ARG A 77 5.01 -12.45 -10.01
CA ARG A 77 5.57 -12.11 -11.32
C ARG A 77 4.48 -11.76 -12.32
N GLY A 78 4.63 -10.63 -12.99
CA GLY A 78 3.63 -10.05 -13.90
C GLY A 78 2.69 -9.04 -13.26
N SER A 79 2.59 -8.97 -11.92
CA SER A 79 1.85 -7.91 -11.24
C SER A 79 2.43 -6.54 -11.56
N ARG A 80 1.55 -5.52 -11.62
CA ARG A 80 1.93 -4.13 -11.94
C ARG A 80 1.18 -3.15 -11.06
N GLY A 81 1.74 -1.95 -10.92
CA GLY A 81 1.10 -0.82 -10.24
C GLY A 81 1.72 -0.46 -8.90
N CYS A 82 1.04 0.42 -8.17
CA CYS A 82 1.58 1.04 -6.97
C CYS A 82 1.87 0.05 -5.83
N TYR A 83 1.12 -1.02 -5.69
CA TYR A 83 1.44 -2.03 -4.67
C TYR A 83 2.75 -2.78 -4.96
N VAL A 84 3.12 -2.91 -6.23
CA VAL A 84 4.44 -3.44 -6.61
C VAL A 84 5.52 -2.43 -6.25
N MET A 85 5.29 -1.13 -6.45
CA MET A 85 6.22 -0.07 -6.03
C MET A 85 6.43 -0.08 -4.53
N ILE A 86 5.36 -0.24 -3.74
CA ILE A 86 5.45 -0.37 -2.27
C ILE A 86 6.30 -1.57 -1.88
N LEU A 87 6.09 -2.71 -2.51
CA LEU A 87 6.87 -3.91 -2.27
C LEU A 87 8.35 -3.71 -2.62
N GLN A 88 8.62 -3.11 -3.78
CA GLN A 88 9.99 -2.81 -4.23
C GLN A 88 10.71 -1.87 -3.27
N ASP A 89 10.04 -0.79 -2.84
CA ASP A 89 10.58 0.17 -1.87
C ASP A 89 10.86 -0.49 -0.52
N ALA A 90 9.92 -1.28 -0.03
CA ALA A 90 10.07 -2.02 1.23
C ALA A 90 11.24 -3.01 1.17
N LEU A 91 11.35 -3.80 0.11
CA LEU A 91 12.45 -4.76 -0.08
C LEU A 91 13.80 -4.03 -0.20
N SER A 92 13.85 -2.92 -0.93
CA SER A 92 15.05 -2.09 -1.06
C SER A 92 15.49 -1.52 0.28
N THR A 93 14.54 -1.00 1.08
CA THR A 93 14.78 -0.50 2.43
C THR A 93 15.35 -1.58 3.36
N LEU A 94 14.91 -2.83 3.16
CA LEU A 94 15.40 -4.00 3.91
C LEU A 94 16.71 -4.59 3.35
N GLY A 95 17.32 -3.95 2.34
CA GLY A 95 18.61 -4.34 1.75
C GLY A 95 18.53 -5.37 0.63
N TYR A 96 17.33 -5.63 0.09
CA TYR A 96 17.15 -6.55 -1.05
C TYR A 96 17.02 -5.77 -2.36
N GLN A 97 17.89 -6.07 -3.32
CA GLN A 97 17.96 -5.36 -4.60
C GLN A 97 16.81 -5.78 -5.53
N THR A 98 15.87 -4.88 -5.76
CA THR A 98 14.74 -5.08 -6.69
C THR A 98 15.04 -4.58 -8.11
N GLY A 99 16.22 -4.03 -8.32
CA GLY A 99 16.68 -3.38 -9.55
C GLY A 99 17.18 -1.97 -9.26
N SER A 100 17.55 -1.24 -10.31
CA SER A 100 18.02 0.14 -10.21
C SER A 100 16.90 1.18 -10.01
N ARG A 101 15.64 0.77 -10.17
CA ARG A 101 14.45 1.64 -10.09
C ARG A 101 13.28 0.92 -9.45
N ILE A 102 12.49 1.68 -8.72
CA ILE A 102 11.13 1.31 -8.30
C ILE A 102 10.22 1.65 -9.48
N ASP A 103 9.88 0.65 -10.29
CA ASP A 103 9.18 0.82 -11.56
C ASP A 103 7.72 0.33 -11.56
N GLY A 104 7.30 -0.27 -10.45
CA GLY A 104 5.96 -0.84 -10.33
C GLY A 104 5.70 -2.07 -11.19
N VAL A 105 6.76 -2.74 -11.65
CA VAL A 105 6.68 -3.99 -12.42
C VAL A 105 7.30 -5.13 -11.64
N PHE A 106 6.50 -6.13 -11.26
CA PHE A 106 6.99 -7.32 -10.59
C PHE A 106 7.69 -8.24 -11.62
N GLY A 107 8.93 -7.92 -11.89
CA GLY A 107 9.80 -8.67 -12.80
C GLY A 107 10.64 -9.71 -12.07
N ALA A 108 11.58 -10.33 -12.80
CA ALA A 108 12.48 -11.35 -12.26
C ALA A 108 13.30 -10.85 -11.06
N ARG A 109 13.79 -9.62 -11.09
CA ARG A 109 14.59 -9.04 -10.00
C ARG A 109 13.77 -8.83 -8.74
N THR A 110 12.53 -8.37 -8.85
CA THR A 110 11.61 -8.22 -7.72
C THR A 110 11.28 -9.58 -7.11
N GLU A 111 11.08 -10.61 -7.96
CA GLU A 111 10.86 -11.98 -7.50
C GLU A 111 12.05 -12.53 -6.75
N GLU A 112 13.26 -12.36 -7.28
CA GLU A 112 14.50 -12.80 -6.65
C GLU A 112 14.74 -12.12 -5.30
N ALA A 113 14.53 -10.80 -5.22
CA ALA A 113 14.60 -10.03 -3.99
C ALA A 113 13.61 -10.55 -2.93
N LEU A 114 12.37 -10.80 -3.35
CA LEU A 114 11.35 -11.36 -2.47
C LEU A 114 11.71 -12.78 -2.00
N ARG A 115 12.16 -13.65 -2.89
CA ARG A 115 12.63 -15.00 -2.51
C ARG A 115 13.82 -14.94 -1.55
N GLY A 116 14.75 -14.00 -1.73
CA GLY A 116 15.85 -13.74 -0.80
C GLY A 116 15.34 -13.35 0.58
N TYR A 117 14.37 -12.43 0.64
CA TYR A 117 13.71 -12.03 1.89
C TYR A 117 12.97 -13.20 2.55
N GLN A 118 12.17 -13.95 1.79
CA GLN A 118 11.42 -15.11 2.29
C GLN A 118 12.35 -16.16 2.92
N ARG A 119 13.46 -16.47 2.25
CA ARG A 119 14.50 -17.40 2.76
C ARG A 119 15.04 -16.96 4.11
N ARG A 120 15.43 -15.68 4.21
CA ARG A 120 16.03 -15.13 5.43
C ARG A 120 15.05 -14.99 6.59
N THR A 121 13.77 -14.91 6.31
CA THR A 121 12.72 -14.74 7.32
C THR A 121 11.91 -16.01 7.59
N SER A 122 12.40 -17.16 7.12
CA SER A 122 11.77 -18.47 7.31
C SER A 122 10.31 -18.52 6.82
N LEU A 123 10.04 -17.83 5.70
CA LEU A 123 8.80 -17.95 4.96
C LEU A 123 8.93 -19.01 3.86
N SER A 124 7.79 -19.48 3.33
CA SER A 124 7.77 -20.27 2.10
C SER A 124 8.41 -19.48 0.96
N VAL A 125 9.42 -20.07 0.30
CA VAL A 125 10.18 -19.39 -0.77
C VAL A 125 9.48 -19.62 -2.11
N ASP A 126 8.32 -19.03 -2.25
CA ASP A 126 7.43 -19.19 -3.43
C ASP A 126 7.51 -18.01 -4.42
N GLY A 127 8.15 -16.90 -4.03
CA GLY A 127 8.21 -15.68 -4.84
C GLY A 127 6.87 -14.95 -4.95
N VAL A 128 5.93 -15.26 -4.08
CA VAL A 128 4.61 -14.63 -4.01
C VAL A 128 4.52 -13.78 -2.75
N CYS A 129 4.21 -12.50 -2.91
CA CYS A 129 3.95 -11.62 -1.78
C CYS A 129 2.48 -11.75 -1.36
N GLY A 130 2.20 -12.80 -0.61
CA GLY A 130 0.90 -13.04 0.01
C GLY A 130 0.82 -12.48 1.43
N CYS A 131 -0.20 -12.90 2.18
CA CYS A 131 -0.49 -12.42 3.53
C CYS A 131 0.73 -12.49 4.47
N ASN A 132 1.40 -13.62 4.55
CA ASN A 132 2.52 -13.82 5.47
C ASN A 132 3.74 -12.96 5.11
N SER A 133 4.01 -12.82 3.81
CA SER A 133 5.08 -11.95 3.32
C SER A 133 4.78 -10.48 3.65
N TRP A 134 3.58 -10.00 3.37
CA TRP A 134 3.18 -8.64 3.71
C TRP A 134 3.26 -8.33 5.20
N LYS A 135 2.79 -9.23 6.06
CA LYS A 135 2.87 -9.06 7.53
C LYS A 135 4.32 -8.92 7.99
N LYS A 136 5.21 -9.78 7.54
CA LYS A 136 6.63 -9.73 7.94
C LYS A 136 7.35 -8.51 7.38
N ILE A 137 7.11 -8.16 6.12
CA ILE A 137 7.70 -6.96 5.48
C ILE A 137 7.24 -5.70 6.22
N SER A 138 5.95 -5.53 6.47
CA SER A 138 5.41 -4.36 7.18
C SER A 138 6.01 -4.21 8.57
N THR A 139 6.14 -5.29 9.33
CA THR A 139 6.74 -5.27 10.66
C THR A 139 8.23 -4.91 10.58
N ALA A 140 8.96 -5.47 9.63
CA ALA A 140 10.38 -5.21 9.47
C ALA A 140 10.68 -3.76 9.08
N VAL A 141 9.91 -3.18 8.15
CA VAL A 141 10.06 -1.77 7.74
C VAL A 141 9.74 -0.82 8.88
N LEU A 142 8.71 -1.09 9.68
CA LEU A 142 8.40 -0.31 10.89
C LEU A 142 9.53 -0.38 11.92
N GLY A 143 10.21 -1.51 12.03
CA GLY A 143 11.38 -1.71 12.89
C GLY A 143 12.56 -0.83 12.47
N VAL A 144 12.85 -0.74 11.18
CA VAL A 144 13.93 0.11 10.63
C VAL A 144 13.67 1.60 10.92
N GLY A 145 12.40 2.04 10.82
CA GLY A 145 12.03 3.43 11.15
C GLY A 145 12.22 3.79 12.64
N ARG A 146 12.07 2.83 13.52
CA ARG A 146 12.24 3.05 14.99
C ARG A 146 13.70 3.12 15.42
N THR A 147 14.61 2.46 14.75
CA THR A 147 16.04 2.50 15.04
C THR A 147 16.72 3.81 14.61
N LYS A 148 16.09 4.62 13.79
CA LYS A 148 16.59 5.93 13.38
C LYS A 148 16.17 7.10 14.29
N THR A 149 15.38 6.85 15.32
CA THR A 149 14.87 7.90 16.24
C THR A 149 15.67 8.01 17.55
N THR A 150 16.82 7.36 17.64
CA THR A 150 17.81 7.65 18.68
C THR A 150 18.90 8.54 18.06
N ILE A 151 18.58 9.81 17.89
CA ILE A 151 19.61 10.86 17.75
C ILE A 151 19.69 11.49 19.13
N ASP A 152 20.81 11.25 19.79
CA ASP A 152 21.28 11.99 20.96
C ASP A 152 21.36 13.50 20.65
#